data_8acf6bae969df261611b520d68f7a1da
#
_entry.id   8acf6bae969df261611b520d68f7a1da
#
_cell.length_a   1.000
_cell.length_b   1.000
_cell.length_c   1.000
_cell.angle_alpha   90.00
_cell.angle_beta   90.00
_cell.angle_gamma   90.00
#
_symmetry.space_group_name_H-M   'P 1'
#
loop_
_entity.id
_entity.type
_entity.pdbx_description
1 polymer ?
#
loop_
_entity_poly.entity_id
_entity_poly.type
_entity_poly.pdbx_seq_one_letter_code
_entity_poly.pdbx_strand_id
1 'polypeptide(L)'
;MKSCAITDHGNICGAIQFYQKLKKKKIKPILGIELYICDQDSSIQEKDNANLSHMLLLAKNLKGWKNLIKLVSQSNHPSRFYHKPRVSLKDLEDYQSDDFICMTGHLGSVIANHILNDNVLSPDASAIFDQKLSYLYDIFGTQNVFIECQQMDRDYTKEQSILTNFYREKAASNNSIKLIATCDAHYVNQEDSVDQRILLCNNLKTTFAEISKKDNIPLKTFFESDKYYLLTPNEMQQLHTETEIKNTLLVDSMCEEYEILVPPQLPKFTCPNGLIEKDYLYKLCSDKLSNIDKSNPNAYKDRLNSELNTINKAGLSGYFLIVKDIVDFIRSNDWLPGPGRGSAAGSLVSYLLGITSIDPIKYDLLFERFYNDGRNTEGRISMPDIDVDVPIDKRELVIQHMKDKYGSSKVSQMITFNTLKGRGALKEVLRVYGDISFEETNRITENIPDEAKIADELQEMKEEYGEASIIRWALENEGEKLKQWCSIDSDGNLSGPLSKRFEQAIRLEGTKCHQSKHAAGVAVSAQNLDEICPMIYDGKTEQTIAGLEMADLESLGVVKFDILGVALLDKIMNIRDMLRG
;
A
#
# COMPACT_ATOMS: atom_id res chain seq x y z
N MET A 1 1.36 -14.37 -20.95
CA MET A 1 2.31 -14.32 -19.83
C MET A 1 1.92 -15.38 -18.81
N LYS A 2 2.86 -16.19 -18.32
CA LYS A 2 2.60 -17.22 -17.30
C LYS A 2 2.96 -16.75 -15.89
N SER A 3 3.95 -15.90 -15.78
CA SER A 3 4.42 -15.27 -14.55
C SER A 3 4.73 -13.79 -14.77
N CYS A 4 4.73 -13.01 -13.71
CA CYS A 4 5.13 -11.60 -13.73
C CYS A 4 5.75 -11.24 -12.38
N ALA A 5 6.81 -10.43 -12.40
CA ALA A 5 7.45 -9.91 -11.20
C ALA A 5 7.04 -8.46 -10.93
N ILE A 6 7.04 -8.08 -9.64
CA ILE A 6 6.95 -6.70 -9.17
C ILE A 6 8.20 -6.38 -8.35
N THR A 7 8.81 -5.21 -8.62
CA THR A 7 10.06 -4.76 -7.97
C THR A 7 10.04 -3.25 -7.73
N ASP A 8 9.08 -2.78 -6.93
CA ASP A 8 8.95 -1.36 -6.62
C ASP A 8 10.20 -0.81 -5.91
N HIS A 9 10.51 0.47 -6.11
CA HIS A 9 11.66 1.15 -5.51
C HIS A 9 11.51 1.31 -3.98
N GLY A 10 12.36 0.65 -3.22
CA GLY A 10 12.53 0.82 -1.77
C GLY A 10 11.33 0.44 -0.91
N ASN A 11 10.28 -0.14 -1.49
CA ASN A 11 9.08 -0.57 -0.78
C ASN A 11 8.42 -1.79 -1.45
N ILE A 12 7.46 -2.40 -0.77
CA ILE A 12 6.65 -3.53 -1.26
C ILE A 12 5.14 -3.26 -1.11
N CYS A 13 4.73 -1.99 -1.11
CA CYS A 13 3.34 -1.59 -0.89
C CYS A 13 2.39 -2.07 -1.99
N GLY A 14 2.88 -2.29 -3.22
CA GLY A 14 2.10 -2.83 -4.33
C GLY A 14 1.97 -4.35 -4.34
N ALA A 15 2.79 -5.05 -3.57
CA ALA A 15 2.97 -6.50 -3.69
C ALA A 15 1.70 -7.32 -3.39
N ILE A 16 0.92 -6.94 -2.37
CA ILE A 16 -0.29 -7.69 -1.97
C ILE A 16 -1.38 -7.60 -3.04
N GLN A 17 -1.66 -6.40 -3.53
CA GLN A 17 -2.65 -6.19 -4.60
C GLN A 17 -2.21 -6.84 -5.92
N PHE A 18 -0.92 -6.76 -6.24
CA PHE A 18 -0.34 -7.45 -7.39
C PHE A 18 -0.53 -8.96 -7.27
N TYR A 19 -0.17 -9.55 -6.12
CA TYR A 19 -0.34 -10.96 -5.84
C TYR A 19 -1.80 -11.41 -6.04
N GLN A 20 -2.76 -10.70 -5.41
CA GLN A 20 -4.19 -11.02 -5.51
C GLN A 20 -4.71 -10.95 -6.94
N LYS A 21 -4.35 -9.89 -7.69
CA LYS A 21 -4.78 -9.69 -9.08
C LYS A 21 -4.24 -10.78 -10.02
N LEU A 22 -2.97 -11.15 -9.88
CA LEU A 22 -2.35 -12.19 -10.71
C LEU A 22 -2.89 -13.58 -10.39
N LYS A 23 -3.05 -13.94 -9.11
CA LYS A 23 -3.67 -15.21 -8.70
C LYS A 23 -5.09 -15.34 -9.28
N LYS A 24 -5.90 -14.28 -9.23
CA LYS A 24 -7.24 -14.26 -9.85
C LYS A 24 -7.20 -14.51 -11.36
N LYS A 25 -6.13 -14.08 -12.03
CA LYS A 25 -5.90 -14.29 -13.47
C LYS A 25 -5.14 -15.59 -13.78
N LYS A 26 -4.80 -16.40 -12.77
CA LYS A 26 -3.99 -17.62 -12.90
C LYS A 26 -2.60 -17.35 -13.51
N ILE A 27 -2.02 -16.22 -13.16
CA ILE A 27 -0.65 -15.83 -13.48
C ILE A 27 0.17 -15.95 -12.19
N LYS A 28 1.33 -16.57 -12.26
CA LYS A 28 2.24 -16.73 -11.12
C LYS A 28 2.83 -15.37 -10.72
N PRO A 29 2.57 -14.86 -9.51
CA PRO A 29 3.20 -13.64 -9.02
C PRO A 29 4.61 -13.97 -8.52
N ILE A 30 5.60 -13.15 -8.87
CA ILE A 30 6.95 -13.16 -8.33
C ILE A 30 7.12 -11.85 -7.57
N LEU A 31 7.33 -11.94 -6.26
CA LEU A 31 7.43 -10.78 -5.39
C LEU A 31 8.89 -10.40 -5.16
N GLY A 32 9.19 -9.13 -5.31
CA GLY A 32 10.53 -8.60 -5.17
C GLY A 32 10.54 -7.13 -4.78
N ILE A 33 11.72 -6.55 -4.81
CA ILE A 33 11.98 -5.14 -4.51
C ILE A 33 13.18 -4.65 -5.31
N GLU A 34 13.17 -3.38 -5.67
CA GLU A 34 14.37 -2.66 -6.11
C GLU A 34 14.92 -1.83 -4.94
N LEU A 35 16.04 -2.28 -4.39
CA LEU A 35 16.69 -1.68 -3.23
C LEU A 35 17.49 -0.44 -3.61
N TYR A 36 17.52 0.53 -2.71
CA TYR A 36 18.51 1.60 -2.71
C TYR A 36 19.74 1.15 -1.90
N ILE A 37 20.89 1.08 -2.56
CA ILE A 37 22.17 0.63 -1.98
C ILE A 37 23.10 1.82 -1.83
N CYS A 38 23.56 2.10 -0.61
CA CYS A 38 24.61 3.08 -0.35
C CYS A 38 25.99 2.41 -0.33
N ASP A 39 27.02 3.17 -0.67
CA ASP A 39 28.38 2.65 -0.80
C ASP A 39 29.05 2.37 0.54
N GLN A 40 28.72 3.15 1.58
CA GLN A 40 29.25 3.00 2.93
C GLN A 40 28.20 2.34 3.83
N ASP A 41 28.50 2.20 5.12
CA ASP A 41 27.55 1.73 6.12
C ASP A 41 26.25 2.56 6.07
N SER A 42 25.11 1.88 6.03
CA SER A 42 23.81 2.54 5.88
C SER A 42 23.42 3.43 7.05
N SER A 43 24.07 3.27 8.22
CA SER A 43 23.88 4.14 9.39
C SER A 43 24.56 5.50 9.28
N ILE A 44 25.47 5.68 8.31
CA ILE A 44 26.14 6.97 8.06
C ILE A 44 25.21 7.87 7.27
N GLN A 45 24.50 8.76 7.96
CA GLN A 45 23.51 9.67 7.39
C GLN A 45 24.14 11.02 6.99
N GLU A 46 25.10 10.98 6.09
CA GLU A 46 25.86 12.11 5.62
C GLU A 46 25.75 12.28 4.11
N LYS A 47 26.04 13.51 3.61
CA LYS A 47 25.93 13.86 2.20
C LYS A 47 26.80 12.98 1.30
N ASP A 48 27.99 12.60 1.76
CA ASP A 48 28.92 11.77 1.00
C ASP A 48 28.44 10.32 0.84
N ASN A 49 27.47 9.88 1.66
CA ASN A 49 26.79 8.60 1.55
C ASN A 49 25.33 8.74 1.02
N ALA A 50 24.98 9.88 0.40
CA ALA A 50 23.65 10.14 -0.13
C ALA A 50 23.43 9.58 -1.56
N ASN A 51 24.51 9.31 -2.28
CA ASN A 51 24.44 8.68 -3.61
C ASN A 51 24.02 7.22 -3.44
N LEU A 52 23.00 6.83 -4.18
CA LEU A 52 22.41 5.51 -4.07
C LEU A 52 22.49 4.78 -5.40
N SER A 53 22.96 3.55 -5.34
CA SER A 53 22.84 2.57 -6.42
C SER A 53 21.56 1.75 -6.25
N HIS A 54 21.21 0.98 -7.29
CA HIS A 54 20.02 0.13 -7.31
C HIS A 54 20.41 -1.34 -7.44
N MET A 55 19.58 -2.22 -6.87
CA MET A 55 19.72 -3.66 -7.01
C MET A 55 18.36 -4.33 -6.75
N LEU A 56 18.02 -5.35 -7.52
CA LEU A 56 16.76 -6.06 -7.37
C LEU A 56 16.95 -7.37 -6.60
N LEU A 57 16.01 -7.66 -5.71
CA LEU A 57 15.87 -8.96 -5.07
C LEU A 57 14.48 -9.53 -5.33
N LEU A 58 14.42 -10.78 -5.82
CA LEU A 58 13.19 -11.55 -5.98
C LEU A 58 13.14 -12.65 -4.92
N ALA A 59 12.02 -12.80 -4.24
CA ALA A 59 11.79 -13.89 -3.29
C ALA A 59 11.49 -15.20 -4.03
N LYS A 60 12.33 -16.21 -3.86
CA LYS A 60 12.15 -17.53 -4.47
C LYS A 60 11.03 -18.32 -3.80
N ASN A 61 10.77 -18.08 -2.52
CA ASN A 61 9.84 -18.84 -1.68
C ASN A 61 9.30 -17.96 -0.53
N LEU A 62 8.44 -18.53 0.30
CA LEU A 62 7.83 -17.83 1.44
C LEU A 62 8.87 -17.30 2.44
N LYS A 63 9.99 -17.98 2.64
CA LYS A 63 11.05 -17.51 3.53
C LYS A 63 11.74 -16.27 2.94
N GLY A 64 12.02 -16.28 1.64
CA GLY A 64 12.51 -15.11 0.91
C GLY A 64 11.54 -13.93 1.03
N TRP A 65 10.23 -14.13 0.88
CA TRP A 65 9.23 -13.09 1.09
C TRP A 65 9.29 -12.49 2.51
N LYS A 66 9.36 -13.34 3.55
CA LYS A 66 9.49 -12.87 4.94
C LYS A 66 10.80 -12.11 5.17
N ASN A 67 11.88 -12.52 4.52
CA ASN A 67 13.14 -11.79 4.58
C ASN A 67 13.08 -10.45 3.85
N LEU A 68 12.35 -10.33 2.73
CA LEU A 68 12.08 -9.02 2.10
C LEU A 68 11.33 -8.06 3.03
N ILE A 69 10.33 -8.53 3.74
CA ILE A 69 9.59 -7.73 4.74
C ILE A 69 10.57 -7.18 5.79
N LYS A 70 11.45 -8.02 6.34
CA LYS A 70 12.44 -7.60 7.33
C LYS A 70 13.46 -6.62 6.76
N LEU A 71 13.94 -6.87 5.55
CA LEU A 71 14.90 -6.01 4.86
C LEU A 71 14.31 -4.61 4.59
N VAL A 72 13.04 -4.54 4.15
CA VAL A 72 12.34 -3.26 3.98
C VAL A 72 12.18 -2.55 5.33
N SER A 73 11.83 -3.27 6.40
CA SER A 73 11.75 -2.70 7.75
C SER A 73 13.10 -2.14 8.19
N GLN A 74 14.19 -2.87 7.94
CA GLN A 74 15.55 -2.44 8.25
C GLN A 74 15.97 -1.19 7.47
N SER A 75 15.68 -1.13 6.16
CA SER A 75 16.00 0.02 5.31
C SER A 75 15.25 1.29 5.73
N ASN A 76 14.08 1.13 6.33
CA ASN A 76 13.24 2.22 6.84
C ASN A 76 13.50 2.57 8.32
N HIS A 77 14.41 1.87 9.00
CA HIS A 77 14.73 2.18 10.38
C HIS A 77 15.34 3.60 10.51
N PRO A 78 14.99 4.40 11.54
CA PRO A 78 15.47 5.78 11.69
C PRO A 78 16.98 5.95 11.60
N SER A 79 17.75 4.96 12.05
CA SER A 79 19.23 4.98 11.98
C SER A 79 19.78 4.76 10.57
N ARG A 80 18.96 4.34 9.60
CA ARG A 80 19.39 4.01 8.23
C ARG A 80 18.70 4.87 7.16
N PHE A 81 17.47 5.31 7.43
CA PHE A 81 16.70 6.16 6.51
C PHE A 81 17.36 7.53 6.39
N TYR A 82 17.80 7.87 5.18
CA TYR A 82 18.33 9.19 4.86
C TYR A 82 17.84 9.65 3.50
N HIS A 83 16.82 10.50 3.48
CA HIS A 83 16.01 10.90 2.32
C HIS A 83 15.25 9.75 1.64
N LYS A 84 15.81 8.55 1.62
CA LYS A 84 15.22 7.31 1.10
C LYS A 84 15.53 6.13 2.02
N PRO A 85 14.69 5.08 2.01
CA PRO A 85 15.03 3.83 2.68
C PRO A 85 16.23 3.20 1.98
N ARG A 86 17.27 2.83 2.72
CA ARG A 86 18.52 2.34 2.13
C ARG A 86 19.18 1.25 2.96
N VAL A 87 19.98 0.45 2.31
CA VAL A 87 20.87 -0.55 2.89
C VAL A 87 22.24 -0.47 2.22
N SER A 88 23.26 -1.02 2.85
CA SER A 88 24.57 -1.27 2.22
C SER A 88 24.65 -2.72 1.75
N LEU A 89 25.61 -3.04 0.89
CA LEU A 89 25.85 -4.44 0.52
C LEU A 89 26.22 -5.29 1.76
N LYS A 90 26.89 -4.70 2.76
CA LYS A 90 27.19 -5.36 4.02
C LYS A 90 25.93 -5.75 4.82
N ASP A 91 24.89 -4.92 4.80
CA ASP A 91 23.63 -5.25 5.48
C ASP A 91 22.94 -6.49 4.86
N LEU A 92 23.24 -6.81 3.60
CA LEU A 92 22.68 -7.96 2.90
C LEU A 92 23.36 -9.28 3.33
N GLU A 93 24.53 -9.24 3.95
CA GLU A 93 25.19 -10.43 4.52
C GLU A 93 24.32 -11.11 5.59
N ASP A 94 23.51 -10.34 6.34
CA ASP A 94 22.56 -10.85 7.33
C ASP A 94 21.41 -11.66 6.68
N TYR A 95 21.22 -11.50 5.38
CA TYR A 95 20.20 -12.19 4.59
C TYR A 95 20.79 -13.22 3.61
N GLN A 96 22.05 -13.61 3.84
CA GLN A 96 22.72 -14.63 3.03
C GLN A 96 21.93 -15.93 3.06
N SER A 97 21.33 -16.28 1.93
CA SER A 97 20.52 -17.48 1.80
C SER A 97 20.25 -17.83 0.32
N ASP A 98 19.80 -19.07 0.08
CA ASP A 98 19.35 -19.52 -1.23
C ASP A 98 17.89 -19.09 -1.53
N ASP A 99 17.29 -18.22 -0.68
CA ASP A 99 15.87 -17.84 -0.79
C ASP A 99 15.63 -16.65 -1.73
N PHE A 100 16.71 -16.04 -2.28
CA PHE A 100 16.65 -14.90 -3.16
C PHE A 100 17.24 -15.15 -4.54
N ILE A 101 16.74 -14.41 -5.52
CA ILE A 101 17.43 -14.13 -6.78
C ILE A 101 17.85 -12.66 -6.72
N CYS A 102 19.14 -12.41 -6.95
CA CYS A 102 19.71 -11.10 -7.07
C CYS A 102 19.84 -10.73 -8.55
N MET A 103 19.30 -9.57 -8.92
CA MET A 103 19.48 -8.98 -10.25
C MET A 103 20.15 -7.63 -10.10
N THR A 104 21.11 -7.33 -10.97
CA THR A 104 22.00 -6.18 -10.76
C THR A 104 21.32 -4.82 -10.93
N GLY A 105 20.23 -4.76 -11.68
CA GLY A 105 19.49 -3.52 -11.92
C GLY A 105 19.91 -2.77 -13.20
N HIS A 106 19.36 -1.57 -13.33
CA HIS A 106 19.52 -0.70 -14.51
C HIS A 106 20.86 0.08 -14.53
N LEU A 107 20.93 1.18 -15.32
CA LEU A 107 22.11 2.06 -15.43
C LEU A 107 22.61 2.62 -14.08
N GLY A 108 21.70 2.79 -13.11
CA GLY A 108 22.03 3.20 -11.72
C GLY A 108 22.38 2.04 -10.79
N SER A 109 22.72 0.85 -11.32
CA SER A 109 22.99 -0.34 -10.50
C SER A 109 24.28 -0.26 -9.71
N VAL A 110 24.39 -1.16 -8.70
CA VAL A 110 25.60 -1.31 -7.87
C VAL A 110 26.89 -1.60 -8.66
N ILE A 111 26.76 -2.02 -9.91
CA ILE A 111 27.88 -2.23 -10.83
C ILE A 111 28.01 -1.06 -11.79
N ALA A 112 26.94 -0.70 -12.51
CA ALA A 112 26.97 0.30 -13.57
C ALA A 112 27.44 1.68 -13.08
N ASN A 113 26.97 2.14 -11.91
CA ASN A 113 27.36 3.42 -11.30
C ASN A 113 28.87 3.56 -11.06
N HIS A 114 29.60 2.45 -10.98
CA HIS A 114 31.03 2.45 -10.69
C HIS A 114 31.91 2.23 -11.94
N ILE A 115 31.33 1.74 -13.04
CA ILE A 115 32.08 1.40 -14.24
C ILE A 115 31.77 2.30 -15.43
N LEU A 116 30.71 3.11 -15.38
CA LEU A 116 30.26 3.95 -16.48
C LEU A 116 30.23 5.42 -16.06
N ASN A 117 30.91 6.27 -16.84
CA ASN A 117 30.91 7.72 -16.71
C ASN A 117 30.67 8.37 -18.05
N ASP A 118 29.63 9.19 -18.20
CA ASP A 118 29.33 9.99 -19.40
C ASP A 118 29.53 9.20 -20.73
N ASN A 119 28.83 8.07 -20.86
CA ASN A 119 28.92 7.18 -22.06
C ASN A 119 30.28 6.50 -22.28
N VAL A 120 31.15 6.46 -21.28
CA VAL A 120 32.48 5.80 -21.41
C VAL A 120 32.71 4.86 -20.24
N LEU A 121 33.16 3.65 -20.55
CA LEU A 121 33.59 2.71 -19.49
C LEU A 121 34.89 3.24 -18.86
N SER A 122 34.95 3.15 -17.51
CA SER A 122 36.18 3.49 -16.80
C SER A 122 37.31 2.54 -17.17
N PRO A 123 38.58 2.99 -17.12
CA PRO A 123 39.73 2.12 -17.38
C PRO A 123 39.75 0.84 -16.53
N ASP A 124 39.24 0.92 -15.31
CA ASP A 124 39.21 -0.17 -14.33
C ASP A 124 37.86 -0.93 -14.32
N ALA A 125 36.97 -0.68 -15.30
CA ALA A 125 35.63 -1.26 -15.38
C ALA A 125 35.62 -2.78 -15.20
N SER A 126 36.58 -3.48 -15.81
CA SER A 126 36.69 -4.94 -15.73
C SER A 126 37.00 -5.41 -14.29
N ALA A 127 37.95 -4.76 -13.63
CA ALA A 127 38.33 -5.11 -12.25
C ALA A 127 37.22 -4.81 -11.26
N ILE A 128 36.56 -3.65 -11.38
CA ILE A 128 35.42 -3.25 -10.53
C ILE A 128 34.25 -4.22 -10.72
N PHE A 129 33.93 -4.57 -11.97
CA PHE A 129 32.90 -5.55 -12.27
C PHE A 129 33.17 -6.89 -11.59
N ASP A 130 34.37 -7.44 -11.76
CA ASP A 130 34.74 -8.75 -11.20
C ASP A 130 34.71 -8.73 -9.67
N GLN A 131 35.17 -7.65 -9.05
CA GLN A 131 35.12 -7.46 -7.60
C GLN A 131 33.68 -7.41 -7.05
N LYS A 132 32.84 -6.56 -7.64
CA LYS A 132 31.43 -6.40 -7.23
C LYS A 132 30.66 -7.70 -7.45
N LEU A 133 30.85 -8.36 -8.59
CA LEU A 133 30.19 -9.62 -8.90
C LEU A 133 30.61 -10.75 -7.94
N SER A 134 31.91 -10.85 -7.61
CA SER A 134 32.39 -11.80 -6.61
C SER A 134 31.70 -11.60 -5.26
N TYR A 135 31.56 -10.35 -4.83
CA TYR A 135 30.89 -10.04 -3.57
C TYR A 135 29.40 -10.42 -3.58
N LEU A 136 28.69 -10.20 -4.71
CA LEU A 136 27.31 -10.65 -4.86
C LEU A 136 27.20 -12.18 -4.87
N TYR A 137 28.18 -12.87 -5.46
CA TYR A 137 28.24 -14.34 -5.42
C TYR A 137 28.48 -14.89 -4.01
N ASP A 138 29.26 -14.19 -3.19
CA ASP A 138 29.51 -14.57 -1.79
C ASP A 138 28.23 -14.46 -0.95
N ILE A 139 27.37 -13.45 -1.24
CA ILE A 139 26.11 -13.24 -0.52
C ILE A 139 25.00 -14.20 -1.01
N PHE A 140 24.79 -14.29 -2.33
CA PHE A 140 23.59 -14.93 -2.90
C PHE A 140 23.88 -16.29 -3.54
N GLY A 141 25.14 -16.65 -3.73
CA GLY A 141 25.55 -17.82 -4.51
C GLY A 141 25.51 -17.55 -6.02
N THR A 142 26.46 -18.13 -6.76
CA THR A 142 26.63 -17.96 -8.21
C THR A 142 25.36 -18.32 -9.01
N GLN A 143 24.58 -19.29 -8.53
CA GLN A 143 23.36 -19.75 -9.19
C GLN A 143 22.22 -18.73 -9.15
N ASN A 144 22.22 -17.81 -8.18
CA ASN A 144 21.14 -16.88 -7.91
C ASN A 144 21.40 -15.44 -8.39
N VAL A 145 22.58 -15.15 -8.95
CA VAL A 145 22.92 -13.80 -9.41
C VAL A 145 22.79 -13.71 -10.92
N PHE A 146 22.05 -12.69 -11.39
CA PHE A 146 21.84 -12.38 -12.80
C PHE A 146 22.22 -10.94 -13.10
N ILE A 147 22.93 -10.74 -14.22
CA ILE A 147 23.29 -9.41 -14.72
C ILE A 147 22.21 -8.95 -15.70
N GLU A 148 21.57 -7.85 -15.42
CA GLU A 148 20.50 -7.32 -16.28
C GLU A 148 21.06 -6.64 -17.53
N CYS A 149 20.50 -7.04 -18.66
CA CYS A 149 20.67 -6.39 -19.94
C CYS A 149 19.39 -5.62 -20.25
N GLN A 150 19.49 -4.30 -20.33
CA GLN A 150 18.39 -3.41 -20.70
C GLN A 150 18.72 -2.73 -22.02
N GLN A 151 17.83 -2.82 -23.00
CA GLN A 151 18.05 -2.32 -24.37
C GLN A 151 16.85 -1.56 -24.92
N MET A 152 15.79 -1.35 -24.10
CA MET A 152 14.54 -0.77 -24.56
C MET A 152 14.68 0.69 -25.03
N ASP A 153 15.66 1.42 -24.49
CA ASP A 153 15.87 2.85 -24.76
C ASP A 153 17.24 3.14 -25.42
N ARG A 154 17.89 2.13 -25.98
CA ARG A 154 19.27 2.20 -26.52
C ARG A 154 19.48 3.26 -27.59
N ASP A 155 18.42 3.68 -28.28
CA ASP A 155 18.51 4.68 -29.33
C ASP A 155 18.68 6.10 -28.78
N TYR A 156 18.14 6.35 -27.58
CA TYR A 156 18.27 7.61 -26.84
C TYR A 156 19.33 7.52 -25.74
N THR A 157 19.38 6.40 -25.03
CA THR A 157 20.27 6.13 -23.89
C THR A 157 21.35 5.14 -24.32
N LYS A 158 22.41 5.65 -24.94
CA LYS A 158 23.52 4.84 -25.52
C LYS A 158 24.23 3.98 -24.48
N GLU A 159 24.22 4.41 -23.22
CA GLU A 159 24.76 3.69 -22.07
C GLU A 159 24.21 2.27 -21.96
N GLN A 160 22.95 2.04 -22.31
CA GLN A 160 22.34 0.70 -22.30
C GLN A 160 23.09 -0.25 -23.24
N SER A 161 23.44 0.20 -24.43
CA SER A 161 24.19 -0.61 -25.39
C SER A 161 25.64 -0.82 -24.96
N ILE A 162 26.29 0.21 -24.40
CA ILE A 162 27.67 0.12 -23.92
C ILE A 162 27.77 -0.93 -22.80
N LEU A 163 26.93 -0.84 -21.80
CA LEU A 163 26.90 -1.78 -20.68
C LEU A 163 26.54 -3.21 -21.13
N THR A 164 25.50 -3.36 -21.94
CA THR A 164 25.08 -4.69 -22.40
C THR A 164 26.18 -5.36 -23.21
N ASN A 165 26.90 -4.63 -24.08
CA ASN A 165 28.03 -5.19 -24.85
C ASN A 165 29.16 -5.60 -23.90
N PHE A 166 29.53 -4.76 -22.95
CA PHE A 166 30.50 -5.09 -21.92
C PHE A 166 30.13 -6.37 -21.14
N TYR A 167 28.87 -6.48 -20.70
CA TYR A 167 28.39 -7.67 -19.98
C TYR A 167 28.43 -8.92 -20.86
N ARG A 168 28.09 -8.82 -22.14
CA ARG A 168 28.20 -9.92 -23.12
C ARG A 168 29.64 -10.38 -23.31
N GLU A 169 30.61 -9.47 -23.41
CA GLU A 169 32.04 -9.80 -23.46
C GLU A 169 32.50 -10.51 -22.19
N LYS A 170 32.09 -10.04 -21.01
CA LYS A 170 32.42 -10.69 -19.76
C LYS A 170 31.80 -12.10 -19.66
N ALA A 171 30.56 -12.28 -20.07
CA ALA A 171 29.90 -13.58 -20.09
C ALA A 171 30.51 -14.53 -21.13
N ALA A 172 31.00 -14.05 -22.24
CA ALA A 172 31.71 -14.88 -23.24
C ALA A 172 33.02 -15.45 -22.70
N SER A 173 33.68 -14.74 -21.79
CA SER A 173 34.93 -15.18 -21.12
C SER A 173 34.71 -16.00 -19.85
N ASN A 174 33.49 -15.95 -19.25
CA ASN A 174 33.19 -16.61 -18.00
C ASN A 174 31.75 -17.14 -18.00
N ASN A 175 31.59 -18.46 -18.19
CA ASN A 175 30.30 -19.15 -18.26
C ASN A 175 29.47 -19.09 -16.94
N SER A 176 30.04 -18.66 -15.82
CA SER A 176 29.29 -18.51 -14.56
C SER A 176 28.42 -17.25 -14.56
N ILE A 177 28.71 -16.30 -15.46
CA ILE A 177 27.96 -15.04 -15.59
C ILE A 177 26.68 -15.30 -16.36
N LYS A 178 25.54 -15.06 -15.71
CA LYS A 178 24.21 -15.18 -16.31
C LYS A 178 23.66 -13.83 -16.67
N LEU A 179 23.41 -13.58 -17.93
CA LEU A 179 22.75 -12.38 -18.44
C LEU A 179 21.25 -12.61 -18.53
N ILE A 180 20.44 -11.63 -18.17
CA ILE A 180 18.98 -11.70 -18.24
C ILE A 180 18.42 -10.46 -18.95
N ALA A 181 17.42 -10.68 -19.82
CA ALA A 181 16.71 -9.61 -20.50
C ALA A 181 15.65 -9.00 -19.59
N THR A 182 15.66 -7.66 -19.40
CA THR A 182 14.63 -6.93 -18.67
C THR A 182 14.25 -5.65 -19.40
N CYS A 183 13.09 -5.06 -19.09
CA CYS A 183 12.58 -3.86 -19.74
C CYS A 183 12.25 -2.71 -18.76
N ASP A 184 12.51 -2.87 -17.47
CA ASP A 184 12.30 -1.83 -16.45
C ASP A 184 10.96 -1.07 -16.63
N ALA A 185 9.86 -1.86 -16.78
CA ALA A 185 8.56 -1.32 -17.15
C ALA A 185 7.96 -0.46 -16.05
N HIS A 186 7.72 0.82 -16.35
CA HIS A 186 7.09 1.79 -15.45
C HIS A 186 5.61 2.03 -15.76
N TYR A 187 5.16 1.58 -16.94
CA TYR A 187 3.76 1.65 -17.40
C TYR A 187 3.47 0.49 -18.36
N VAL A 188 2.19 0.26 -18.65
CA VAL A 188 1.77 -0.93 -19.41
C VAL A 188 1.96 -0.72 -20.90
N ASN A 189 1.43 0.38 -21.47
CA ASN A 189 1.46 0.68 -22.88
C ASN A 189 2.35 1.91 -23.15
N GLN A 190 2.87 2.03 -24.35
CA GLN A 190 3.76 3.14 -24.73
C GLN A 190 3.08 4.52 -24.56
N GLU A 191 1.79 4.64 -24.88
CA GLU A 191 1.01 5.87 -24.71
C GLU A 191 0.84 6.31 -23.25
N ASP A 192 0.95 5.40 -22.29
CA ASP A 192 0.85 5.70 -20.86
C ASP A 192 2.05 6.52 -20.33
N SER A 193 3.10 6.69 -21.15
CA SER A 193 4.26 7.52 -20.84
C SER A 193 3.89 8.95 -20.45
N VAL A 194 2.85 9.51 -21.04
CA VAL A 194 2.38 10.87 -20.74
C VAL A 194 1.75 10.92 -19.35
N ASP A 195 1.00 9.91 -18.99
CA ASP A 195 0.37 9.79 -17.67
C ASP A 195 1.43 9.66 -16.58
N GLN A 196 2.49 8.87 -16.82
CA GLN A 196 3.67 8.78 -15.96
C GLN A 196 4.35 10.15 -15.77
N ARG A 197 4.54 10.93 -16.85
CA ARG A 197 5.13 12.28 -16.79
C ARG A 197 4.27 13.25 -15.97
N ILE A 198 2.94 13.15 -16.06
CA ILE A 198 2.03 13.96 -15.25
C ILE A 198 2.22 13.63 -13.76
N LEU A 199 2.29 12.34 -13.40
CA LEU A 199 2.54 11.92 -12.02
C LEU A 199 3.92 12.35 -11.51
N LEU A 200 4.96 12.29 -12.35
CA LEU A 200 6.29 12.81 -12.01
C LEU A 200 6.27 14.32 -11.76
N CYS A 201 5.59 15.10 -12.61
CA CYS A 201 5.41 16.53 -12.40
C CYS A 201 4.64 16.85 -11.12
N ASN A 202 3.64 16.04 -10.77
CA ASN A 202 2.93 16.16 -9.51
C ASN A 202 3.88 15.96 -8.31
N ASN A 203 4.64 14.89 -8.30
CA ASN A 203 5.59 14.57 -7.24
C ASN A 203 6.72 15.62 -7.12
N LEU A 204 7.21 16.10 -8.25
CA LEU A 204 8.26 17.15 -8.32
C LEU A 204 7.71 18.57 -8.11
N LYS A 205 6.38 18.73 -7.96
CA LYS A 205 5.68 20.02 -7.85
C LYS A 205 6.05 21.01 -8.96
N THR A 206 6.07 20.55 -10.20
CA THR A 206 6.50 21.28 -11.39
C THR A 206 5.49 21.13 -12.53
N THR A 207 5.76 21.77 -13.67
CA THR A 207 4.95 21.69 -14.89
C THR A 207 5.81 21.26 -16.08
N PHE A 208 5.21 20.85 -17.19
CA PHE A 208 5.95 20.52 -18.42
C PHE A 208 6.78 21.70 -18.94
N ALA A 209 6.23 22.92 -18.85
CA ALA A 209 6.95 24.12 -19.30
C ALA A 209 8.14 24.47 -18.40
N GLU A 210 8.10 24.16 -17.12
CA GLU A 210 9.23 24.36 -16.20
C GLU A 210 10.29 23.28 -16.35
N ILE A 211 9.89 22.04 -16.56
CA ILE A 211 10.80 20.92 -16.81
C ILE A 211 11.62 21.16 -18.08
N SER A 212 10.97 21.60 -19.17
CA SER A 212 11.65 21.83 -20.45
C SER A 212 12.71 22.94 -20.40
N LYS A 213 12.73 23.77 -19.35
CA LYS A 213 13.70 24.86 -19.16
C LYS A 213 14.86 24.50 -18.24
N LYS A 214 14.86 23.31 -17.62
CA LYS A 214 15.89 22.88 -16.68
C LYS A 214 16.99 22.10 -17.39
N ASP A 215 18.24 22.45 -17.18
CA ASP A 215 19.41 21.70 -17.69
C ASP A 215 19.59 20.37 -16.94
N ASN A 216 19.29 20.33 -15.63
CA ASN A 216 19.34 19.13 -14.80
C ASN A 216 17.94 18.75 -14.34
N ILE A 217 17.28 17.85 -15.06
CA ILE A 217 15.96 17.34 -14.76
C ILE A 217 16.13 16.06 -13.96
N PRO A 218 15.60 15.96 -12.73
CA PRO A 218 15.50 14.68 -12.05
C PRO A 218 14.69 13.69 -12.90
N LEU A 219 15.17 12.47 -13.06
CA LEU A 219 14.51 11.44 -13.86
C LEU A 219 14.29 11.84 -15.34
N LYS A 220 15.27 12.57 -15.91
CA LYS A 220 15.23 13.13 -17.28
C LYS A 220 14.79 12.11 -18.32
N THR A 221 15.29 10.89 -18.23
CA THR A 221 14.98 9.78 -19.14
C THR A 221 13.48 9.57 -19.32
N PHE A 222 12.68 9.62 -18.25
CA PHE A 222 11.22 9.44 -18.34
C PHE A 222 10.49 10.62 -18.97
N PHE A 223 11.10 11.80 -19.02
CA PHE A 223 10.55 12.95 -19.74
C PHE A 223 10.88 12.92 -21.22
N GLU A 224 12.00 12.31 -21.60
CA GLU A 224 12.50 12.26 -22.98
C GLU A 224 12.14 10.97 -23.72
N SER A 225 11.99 9.84 -23.00
CA SER A 225 11.69 8.53 -23.57
C SER A 225 10.27 8.05 -23.27
N ASP A 226 9.69 7.28 -24.18
CA ASP A 226 8.42 6.57 -24.05
C ASP A 226 8.60 5.04 -24.08
N LYS A 227 9.83 4.54 -23.83
CA LYS A 227 10.22 3.14 -24.03
C LYS A 227 10.12 2.27 -22.77
N TYR A 228 9.76 2.83 -21.62
CA TYR A 228 9.67 2.11 -20.35
C TYR A 228 8.29 1.45 -20.14
N TYR A 229 7.74 0.87 -21.21
CA TYR A 229 6.49 0.10 -21.18
C TYR A 229 6.75 -1.41 -21.17
N LEU A 230 5.72 -2.19 -20.93
CA LEU A 230 5.82 -3.64 -20.92
C LEU A 230 5.96 -4.17 -22.36
N LEU A 231 7.20 -4.44 -22.77
CA LEU A 231 7.53 -4.89 -24.11
C LEU A 231 6.89 -6.24 -24.46
N THR A 232 6.46 -6.37 -25.70
CA THR A 232 5.99 -7.65 -26.25
C THR A 232 7.14 -8.67 -26.42
N PRO A 233 6.85 -9.97 -26.48
CA PRO A 233 7.89 -10.98 -26.75
C PRO A 233 8.68 -10.73 -28.05
N ASN A 234 8.02 -10.21 -29.08
CA ASN A 234 8.69 -9.90 -30.36
C ASN A 234 9.67 -8.74 -30.22
N GLU A 235 9.30 -7.69 -29.49
CA GLU A 235 10.20 -6.55 -29.21
C GLU A 235 11.39 -7.02 -28.37
N MET A 236 11.15 -7.82 -27.34
CA MET A 236 12.24 -8.39 -26.54
C MET A 236 13.22 -9.23 -27.39
N GLN A 237 12.71 -10.05 -28.33
CA GLN A 237 13.55 -10.84 -29.23
C GLN A 237 14.41 -9.99 -30.19
N GLN A 238 13.97 -8.79 -30.53
CA GLN A 238 14.73 -7.86 -31.37
C GLN A 238 15.87 -7.15 -30.61
N LEU A 239 15.76 -7.06 -29.29
CA LEU A 239 16.69 -6.32 -28.43
C LEU A 239 17.71 -7.23 -27.75
N HIS A 240 17.37 -8.48 -27.50
CA HIS A 240 18.11 -9.38 -26.64
C HIS A 240 18.48 -10.69 -27.32
N THR A 241 19.53 -11.33 -26.80
CA THR A 241 19.94 -12.68 -27.26
C THR A 241 18.97 -13.73 -26.73
N GLU A 242 18.93 -14.88 -27.41
CA GLU A 242 18.10 -16.02 -26.99
C GLU A 242 18.44 -16.49 -25.57
N THR A 243 19.72 -16.45 -25.18
CA THR A 243 20.17 -16.82 -23.82
C THR A 243 19.66 -15.86 -22.76
N GLU A 244 19.73 -14.54 -23.02
CA GLU A 244 19.21 -13.51 -22.12
C GLU A 244 17.70 -13.70 -21.87
N ILE A 245 16.94 -14.02 -22.94
CA ILE A 245 15.50 -14.28 -22.86
C ILE A 245 15.22 -15.62 -22.13
N LYS A 246 15.97 -16.70 -22.44
CA LYS A 246 15.81 -17.99 -21.75
C LYS A 246 16.05 -17.88 -20.25
N ASN A 247 16.93 -17.00 -19.81
CA ASN A 247 17.18 -16.79 -18.39
C ASN A 247 15.97 -16.17 -17.65
N THR A 248 15.04 -15.49 -18.35
CA THR A 248 13.77 -15.08 -17.73
C THR A 248 12.91 -16.30 -17.33
N LEU A 249 12.91 -17.37 -18.16
CA LEU A 249 12.23 -18.62 -17.85
C LEU A 249 12.96 -19.42 -16.75
N LEU A 250 14.29 -19.30 -16.69
CA LEU A 250 15.07 -19.89 -15.60
C LEU A 250 14.69 -19.24 -14.28
N VAL A 251 14.65 -17.91 -14.20
CA VAL A 251 14.21 -17.18 -13.01
C VAL A 251 12.78 -17.56 -12.62
N ASP A 252 11.86 -17.65 -13.58
CA ASP A 252 10.51 -18.14 -13.31
C ASP A 252 10.51 -19.55 -12.68
N SER A 253 11.32 -20.48 -13.22
CA SER A 253 11.40 -21.85 -12.70
C SER A 253 12.05 -21.96 -11.33
N MET A 254 12.92 -21.00 -10.95
CA MET A 254 13.57 -20.95 -9.64
C MET A 254 12.65 -20.39 -8.54
N CYS A 255 11.62 -19.65 -8.91
CA CYS A 255 10.65 -19.13 -7.95
C CYS A 255 9.53 -20.15 -7.73
N GLU A 256 9.23 -20.44 -6.47
CA GLU A 256 8.13 -21.31 -6.07
C GLU A 256 6.79 -20.55 -6.13
N GLU A 257 5.68 -21.30 -6.17
CA GLU A 257 4.38 -20.75 -5.80
C GLU A 257 4.17 -20.91 -4.29
N TYR A 258 3.87 -19.83 -3.60
CA TYR A 258 3.62 -19.84 -2.16
C TYR A 258 2.43 -18.96 -1.81
N GLU A 259 1.80 -19.22 -0.65
CA GLU A 259 0.65 -18.47 -0.18
C GLU A 259 1.07 -17.43 0.86
N ILE A 260 0.66 -16.19 0.65
CA ILE A 260 0.92 -15.08 1.58
C ILE A 260 -0.35 -14.56 2.26
N LEU A 261 -1.52 -14.88 1.71
CA LEU A 261 -2.80 -14.40 2.24
C LEU A 261 -3.23 -15.26 3.43
N VAL A 262 -3.66 -14.61 4.49
CA VAL A 262 -4.11 -15.26 5.73
C VAL A 262 -5.43 -14.64 6.17
N PRO A 263 -6.45 -15.44 6.56
CA PRO A 263 -7.67 -14.89 7.14
C PRO A 263 -7.39 -14.04 8.39
N PRO A 264 -8.22 -13.03 8.70
CA PRO A 264 -8.07 -12.22 9.91
C PRO A 264 -7.93 -13.06 11.18
N GLN A 265 -6.91 -12.77 11.97
CA GLN A 265 -6.56 -13.47 13.20
C GLN A 265 -6.51 -12.49 14.35
N LEU A 266 -7.49 -12.61 15.25
CA LEU A 266 -7.52 -11.78 16.46
C LEU A 266 -6.42 -12.21 17.46
N PRO A 267 -5.79 -11.27 18.15
CA PRO A 267 -5.00 -11.61 19.32
C PRO A 267 -5.91 -12.23 20.39
N LYS A 268 -5.36 -13.19 21.11
CA LYS A 268 -6.11 -13.87 22.17
C LYS A 268 -6.41 -12.89 23.31
N PHE A 269 -7.68 -12.74 23.65
CA PHE A 269 -8.11 -11.98 24.83
C PHE A 269 -7.95 -12.84 26.09
N THR A 270 -7.25 -12.33 27.10
CA THR A 270 -7.08 -13.06 28.37
C THR A 270 -8.32 -12.85 29.25
N CYS A 271 -9.17 -13.87 29.33
CA CYS A 271 -10.37 -13.85 30.16
C CYS A 271 -10.05 -14.16 31.63
N PRO A 272 -10.78 -13.53 32.58
CA PRO A 272 -10.67 -13.86 34.01
C PRO A 272 -11.08 -15.32 34.30
N ASN A 273 -10.51 -15.91 35.36
CA ASN A 273 -10.85 -17.23 35.86
C ASN A 273 -10.74 -18.38 34.84
N GLY A 274 -9.95 -18.23 33.81
CA GLY A 274 -9.73 -19.26 32.77
C GLY A 274 -10.92 -19.51 31.86
N LEU A 275 -11.91 -18.61 31.82
CA LEU A 275 -13.02 -18.70 30.88
C LEU A 275 -12.56 -18.57 29.46
N ILE A 276 -13.25 -19.18 28.52
CA ILE A 276 -13.09 -18.93 27.10
C ILE A 276 -13.86 -17.67 26.69
N GLU A 277 -13.40 -17.00 25.62
CA GLU A 277 -13.93 -15.68 25.20
C GLU A 277 -15.44 -15.66 25.01
N LYS A 278 -16.03 -16.68 24.38
CA LYS A 278 -17.49 -16.77 24.17
C LYS A 278 -18.28 -16.84 25.47
N ASP A 279 -17.79 -17.59 26.47
CA ASP A 279 -18.48 -17.76 27.76
C ASP A 279 -18.35 -16.50 28.60
N TYR A 280 -17.20 -15.84 28.52
CA TYR A 280 -17.00 -14.56 29.21
C TYR A 280 -17.87 -13.45 28.61
N LEU A 281 -17.96 -13.38 27.27
CA LEU A 281 -18.85 -12.44 26.58
C LEU A 281 -20.31 -12.66 26.97
N TYR A 282 -20.77 -13.91 26.94
CA TYR A 282 -22.13 -14.27 27.38
C TYR A 282 -22.39 -13.83 28.81
N LYS A 283 -21.46 -14.11 29.73
CA LYS A 283 -21.58 -13.72 31.14
C LYS A 283 -21.71 -12.21 31.30
N LEU A 284 -20.83 -11.43 30.69
CA LEU A 284 -20.88 -9.96 30.76
C LEU A 284 -22.20 -9.39 30.26
N CYS A 285 -22.71 -9.89 29.13
CA CYS A 285 -23.98 -9.46 28.57
C CYS A 285 -25.18 -9.87 29.48
N SER A 286 -25.16 -11.09 30.00
CA SER A 286 -26.23 -11.59 30.87
C SER A 286 -26.31 -10.83 32.22
N ASP A 287 -25.13 -10.56 32.82
CA ASP A 287 -25.04 -9.78 34.07
C ASP A 287 -25.59 -8.36 33.87
N LYS A 288 -25.30 -7.71 32.76
CA LYS A 288 -25.81 -6.38 32.40
C LYS A 288 -27.30 -6.42 32.07
N LEU A 289 -27.73 -7.44 31.31
CA LEU A 289 -29.13 -7.60 30.95
C LEU A 289 -30.06 -7.72 32.16
N SER A 290 -29.62 -8.35 33.24
CA SER A 290 -30.41 -8.49 34.49
C SER A 290 -30.72 -7.14 35.18
N ASN A 291 -29.88 -6.13 34.94
CA ASN A 291 -29.94 -4.81 35.59
C ASN A 291 -30.63 -3.72 34.72
N ILE A 292 -31.10 -4.06 33.53
CA ILE A 292 -31.81 -3.11 32.66
C ILE A 292 -33.30 -3.18 32.97
N ASP A 293 -33.94 -2.02 33.23
CA ASP A 293 -35.39 -1.92 33.32
C ASP A 293 -36.02 -2.12 31.93
N LYS A 294 -36.93 -3.09 31.82
CA LYS A 294 -37.46 -3.57 30.57
C LYS A 294 -38.97 -3.58 30.54
N SER A 295 -39.52 -2.91 29.58
CA SER A 295 -40.94 -3.05 29.24
C SER A 295 -41.25 -4.39 28.54
N ASN A 296 -40.26 -5.00 27.85
CA ASN A 296 -40.38 -6.28 27.16
C ASN A 296 -39.11 -7.17 27.35
N PRO A 297 -38.97 -7.91 28.47
CA PRO A 297 -37.80 -8.71 28.77
C PRO A 297 -37.50 -9.81 27.76
N ASN A 298 -38.53 -10.39 27.13
CA ASN A 298 -38.34 -11.47 26.14
C ASN A 298 -37.68 -10.96 24.85
N ALA A 299 -38.07 -9.80 24.38
CA ALA A 299 -37.43 -9.20 23.17
C ALA A 299 -35.92 -9.00 23.35
N TYR A 300 -35.49 -8.52 24.53
CA TYR A 300 -34.05 -8.37 24.81
C TYR A 300 -33.32 -9.70 24.88
N LYS A 301 -33.95 -10.72 25.52
CA LYS A 301 -33.36 -12.05 25.65
C LYS A 301 -33.22 -12.75 24.29
N ASP A 302 -34.26 -12.70 23.47
CA ASP A 302 -34.28 -13.32 22.15
C ASP A 302 -33.27 -12.66 21.24
N ARG A 303 -33.20 -11.32 21.25
CA ARG A 303 -32.22 -10.54 20.47
C ARG A 303 -30.81 -10.84 20.93
N LEU A 304 -30.51 -10.88 22.24
CA LEU A 304 -29.20 -11.20 22.78
C LEU A 304 -28.73 -12.60 22.33
N ASN A 305 -29.62 -13.59 22.45
CA ASN A 305 -29.29 -14.96 22.01
C ASN A 305 -28.99 -15.04 20.53
N SER A 306 -29.76 -14.34 19.69
CA SER A 306 -29.54 -14.27 18.25
C SER A 306 -28.19 -13.64 17.92
N GLU A 307 -27.87 -12.45 18.48
CA GLU A 307 -26.61 -11.77 18.26
C GLU A 307 -25.41 -12.59 18.74
N LEU A 308 -25.46 -13.15 19.95
CA LEU A 308 -24.36 -13.97 20.46
C LEU A 308 -24.12 -15.24 19.65
N ASN A 309 -25.20 -15.88 19.14
CA ASN A 309 -25.04 -17.02 18.24
C ASN A 309 -24.29 -16.61 16.96
N THR A 310 -24.66 -15.50 16.34
CA THR A 310 -24.00 -15.01 15.12
C THR A 310 -22.54 -14.63 15.39
N ILE A 311 -22.27 -13.89 16.48
CA ILE A 311 -20.92 -13.47 16.90
C ILE A 311 -20.03 -14.69 17.18
N ASN A 312 -20.56 -15.69 17.92
CA ASN A 312 -19.80 -16.89 18.27
C ASN A 312 -19.51 -17.78 17.04
N LYS A 313 -20.50 -17.94 16.14
CA LYS A 313 -20.34 -18.67 14.88
C LYS A 313 -19.25 -18.07 14.00
N ALA A 314 -19.13 -16.74 14.00
CA ALA A 314 -18.11 -16.01 13.27
C ALA A 314 -16.75 -15.93 14.00
N GLY A 315 -16.64 -16.41 15.25
CA GLY A 315 -15.39 -16.34 16.04
C GLY A 315 -15.03 -14.92 16.51
N LEU A 316 -16.01 -14.02 16.60
CA LEU A 316 -15.79 -12.58 16.86
C LEU A 316 -15.86 -12.20 18.34
N SER A 317 -16.03 -13.15 19.27
CA SER A 317 -16.15 -12.88 20.70
C SER A 317 -14.96 -12.09 21.26
N GLY A 318 -13.73 -12.45 20.84
CA GLY A 318 -12.51 -11.73 21.20
C GLY A 318 -12.50 -10.28 20.72
N TYR A 319 -13.02 -10.01 19.52
CA TYR A 319 -13.12 -8.65 18.97
C TYR A 319 -13.94 -7.73 19.88
N PHE A 320 -15.15 -8.16 20.29
CA PHE A 320 -16.00 -7.38 21.19
C PHE A 320 -15.36 -7.17 22.56
N LEU A 321 -14.66 -8.17 23.09
CA LEU A 321 -13.94 -8.07 24.36
C LEU A 321 -12.78 -7.07 24.30
N ILE A 322 -12.06 -7.02 23.17
CA ILE A 322 -10.99 -6.04 22.95
C ILE A 322 -11.57 -4.63 22.87
N VAL A 323 -12.65 -4.43 22.09
CA VAL A 323 -13.31 -3.11 22.00
C VAL A 323 -13.85 -2.66 23.35
N LYS A 324 -14.47 -3.58 24.10
CA LYS A 324 -14.92 -3.30 25.48
C LYS A 324 -13.77 -2.85 26.37
N ASP A 325 -12.64 -3.54 26.31
CA ASP A 325 -11.45 -3.19 27.09
C ASP A 325 -10.95 -1.77 26.79
N ILE A 326 -10.92 -1.39 25.51
CA ILE A 326 -10.55 -0.03 25.08
C ILE A 326 -11.51 1.00 25.70
N VAL A 327 -12.81 0.75 25.63
CA VAL A 327 -13.83 1.67 26.16
C VAL A 327 -13.79 1.72 27.70
N ASP A 328 -13.56 0.58 28.36
CA ASP A 328 -13.39 0.54 29.82
C ASP A 328 -12.14 1.30 30.29
N PHE A 329 -11.03 1.20 29.55
CA PHE A 329 -9.82 1.99 29.80
C PHE A 329 -10.10 3.50 29.70
N ILE A 330 -10.82 3.95 28.68
CA ILE A 330 -11.22 5.36 28.52
C ILE A 330 -12.02 5.82 29.75
N ARG A 331 -13.04 5.04 30.16
CA ARG A 331 -13.89 5.39 31.31
C ARG A 331 -13.17 5.33 32.65
N SER A 332 -12.28 4.36 32.84
CA SER A 332 -11.54 4.20 34.12
C SER A 332 -10.58 5.37 34.38
N ASN A 333 -10.20 6.11 33.33
CA ASN A 333 -9.42 7.34 33.43
C ASN A 333 -10.30 8.60 33.52
N ASP A 334 -11.58 8.47 33.75
CA ASP A 334 -12.59 9.57 33.77
C ASP A 334 -12.65 10.33 32.43
N TRP A 335 -12.24 9.69 31.31
CA TRP A 335 -12.40 10.26 29.98
C TRP A 335 -13.76 9.90 29.39
N LEU A 336 -14.23 10.73 28.47
CA LEU A 336 -15.54 10.57 27.85
C LEU A 336 -15.40 9.83 26.51
N PRO A 337 -15.84 8.55 26.41
CA PRO A 337 -15.97 7.92 25.09
C PRO A 337 -17.18 8.48 24.36
N GLY A 338 -17.16 8.42 23.03
CA GLY A 338 -18.33 8.72 22.22
C GLY A 338 -19.52 7.79 22.52
N PRO A 339 -20.77 8.21 22.22
CA PRO A 339 -21.97 7.42 22.47
C PRO A 339 -22.11 6.20 21.56
N GLY A 340 -21.21 6.01 20.61
CA GLY A 340 -21.31 5.09 19.49
C GLY A 340 -21.93 5.75 18.26
N ARG A 341 -21.49 5.33 17.09
CA ARG A 341 -21.95 5.83 15.81
C ARG A 341 -22.00 4.71 14.76
N GLY A 342 -22.55 5.03 13.58
CA GLY A 342 -22.63 4.07 12.49
C GLY A 342 -23.52 2.86 12.80
N SER A 343 -23.20 1.74 12.18
CA SER A 343 -23.98 0.50 12.29
C SER A 343 -23.84 -0.20 13.65
N ALA A 344 -22.77 0.05 14.41
CA ALA A 344 -22.51 -0.56 15.71
C ALA A 344 -23.62 -0.27 16.75
N ALA A 345 -24.33 0.86 16.59
CA ALA A 345 -25.51 1.20 17.40
C ALA A 345 -26.66 0.18 17.25
N GLY A 346 -26.68 -0.61 16.18
CA GLY A 346 -27.66 -1.69 15.97
C GLY A 346 -27.41 -2.96 16.76
N SER A 347 -26.28 -3.07 17.50
CA SER A 347 -25.95 -4.26 18.29
C SER A 347 -26.33 -4.12 19.77
N LEU A 348 -27.17 -5.03 20.26
CA LEU A 348 -27.48 -5.13 21.66
C LEU A 348 -26.27 -5.57 22.50
N VAL A 349 -25.43 -6.44 21.98
CA VAL A 349 -24.17 -6.84 22.63
C VAL A 349 -23.27 -5.61 22.85
N SER A 350 -23.10 -4.73 21.83
CA SER A 350 -22.34 -3.49 22.00
C SER A 350 -22.91 -2.55 23.04
N TYR A 351 -24.24 -2.45 23.12
CA TYR A 351 -24.94 -1.67 24.15
C TYR A 351 -24.74 -2.25 25.56
N LEU A 352 -24.94 -3.56 25.73
CA LEU A 352 -24.77 -4.24 27.02
C LEU A 352 -23.32 -4.18 27.54
N LEU A 353 -22.34 -4.27 26.65
CA LEU A 353 -20.93 -4.10 26.99
C LEU A 353 -20.56 -2.63 27.28
N GLY A 354 -21.45 -1.69 27.00
CA GLY A 354 -21.22 -0.26 27.16
C GLY A 354 -20.31 0.32 26.05
N ILE A 355 -20.10 -0.39 24.96
CA ILE A 355 -19.38 0.10 23.78
C ILE A 355 -20.19 1.24 23.15
N THR A 356 -21.51 1.07 23.03
CA THR A 356 -22.45 2.11 22.60
C THR A 356 -23.38 2.51 23.75
N SER A 357 -23.94 3.71 23.66
CA SER A 357 -24.93 4.23 24.66
C SER A 357 -26.35 4.24 24.10
N ILE A 358 -26.57 3.66 22.92
CA ILE A 358 -27.86 3.64 22.21
C ILE A 358 -28.49 2.25 22.38
N ASP A 359 -29.68 2.19 22.93
CA ASP A 359 -30.44 0.95 23.07
C ASP A 359 -31.10 0.57 21.74
N PRO A 360 -30.63 -0.48 21.05
CA PRO A 360 -31.12 -0.82 19.71
C PRO A 360 -32.57 -1.34 19.73
N ILE A 361 -33.04 -1.90 20.84
CA ILE A 361 -34.42 -2.36 20.96
C ILE A 361 -35.39 -1.17 21.07
N LYS A 362 -35.00 -0.17 21.87
CA LYS A 362 -35.82 1.04 22.06
C LYS A 362 -36.00 1.83 20.75
N TYR A 363 -35.01 1.81 19.89
CA TYR A 363 -35.02 2.56 18.62
C TYR A 363 -35.24 1.69 17.38
N ASP A 364 -35.62 0.44 17.57
CA ASP A 364 -35.90 -0.54 16.50
C ASP A 364 -34.78 -0.66 15.48
N LEU A 365 -33.52 -0.72 15.94
CA LEU A 365 -32.34 -0.83 15.10
C LEU A 365 -32.04 -2.29 14.79
N LEU A 366 -31.67 -2.56 13.51
CA LEU A 366 -31.41 -3.90 13.01
C LEU A 366 -29.94 -4.30 13.21
N PHE A 367 -29.70 -5.48 13.79
CA PHE A 367 -28.36 -6.05 13.95
C PHE A 367 -27.72 -6.42 12.59
N GLU A 368 -28.53 -6.88 11.66
CA GLU A 368 -28.11 -7.31 10.33
C GLU A 368 -27.46 -6.17 9.50
N ARG A 369 -27.77 -4.90 9.83
CA ARG A 369 -27.09 -3.73 9.26
C ARG A 369 -25.67 -3.57 9.80
N PHE A 370 -25.43 -3.98 11.03
CA PHE A 370 -24.11 -3.96 11.65
C PHE A 370 -23.30 -5.18 11.22
N TYR A 371 -23.85 -6.40 11.40
CA TYR A 371 -23.18 -7.62 11.04
C TYR A 371 -24.14 -8.65 10.45
N ASN A 372 -23.74 -9.21 9.30
CA ASN A 372 -24.48 -10.27 8.64
C ASN A 372 -23.50 -11.35 8.16
N ASP A 373 -23.69 -12.58 8.62
CA ASP A 373 -22.84 -13.74 8.27
C ASP A 373 -22.95 -14.11 6.77
N GLY A 374 -23.98 -13.67 6.06
CA GLY A 374 -24.09 -13.79 4.61
C GLY A 374 -23.02 -13.01 3.81
N ARG A 375 -22.30 -12.10 4.46
CA ARG A 375 -21.13 -11.43 3.88
C ARG A 375 -19.84 -12.26 3.95
N ASN A 376 -19.86 -13.34 4.72
CA ASN A 376 -18.73 -14.25 4.82
C ASN A 376 -18.67 -15.14 3.57
N THR A 377 -17.49 -15.30 3.01
CA THR A 377 -17.22 -16.25 1.93
C THR A 377 -16.31 -17.35 2.45
N GLU A 378 -16.21 -18.47 1.72
CA GLU A 378 -15.30 -19.56 2.09
C GLU A 378 -13.86 -19.02 2.23
N GLY A 379 -13.29 -19.13 3.44
CA GLY A 379 -11.96 -18.61 3.77
C GLY A 379 -11.85 -17.11 4.08
N ARG A 380 -12.97 -16.34 4.06
CA ARG A 380 -12.95 -14.90 4.40
C ARG A 380 -14.09 -14.54 5.35
N ILE A 381 -13.74 -14.13 6.57
CA ILE A 381 -14.65 -13.57 7.55
C ILE A 381 -14.70 -12.05 7.37
N SER A 382 -15.89 -11.51 7.18
CA SER A 382 -16.09 -10.05 7.17
C SER A 382 -15.99 -9.56 8.62
N MET A 383 -15.03 -8.67 8.89
CA MET A 383 -14.90 -8.09 10.23
C MET A 383 -15.96 -7.00 10.43
N PRO A 384 -16.59 -6.93 11.63
CA PRO A 384 -17.45 -5.79 11.97
C PRO A 384 -16.59 -4.54 12.17
N ASP A 385 -17.18 -3.37 11.91
CA ASP A 385 -16.53 -2.08 12.09
C ASP A 385 -17.15 -1.34 13.28
N ILE A 386 -16.42 -1.28 14.40
CA ILE A 386 -16.82 -0.55 15.62
C ILE A 386 -15.88 0.64 15.79
N ASP A 387 -16.39 1.82 15.51
CA ASP A 387 -15.69 3.08 15.77
C ASP A 387 -15.71 3.42 17.26
N VAL A 388 -14.54 3.64 17.84
CA VAL A 388 -14.38 4.13 19.21
C VAL A 388 -13.91 5.58 19.16
N ASP A 389 -14.83 6.49 19.49
CA ASP A 389 -14.51 7.92 19.58
C ASP A 389 -13.93 8.23 20.97
N VAL A 390 -12.85 9.01 21.00
CA VAL A 390 -12.12 9.39 22.20
C VAL A 390 -11.70 10.87 22.10
N PRO A 391 -11.52 11.59 23.22
CA PRO A 391 -10.96 12.94 23.17
C PRO A 391 -9.62 12.94 22.42
N ILE A 392 -9.40 13.96 21.58
CA ILE A 392 -8.26 14.01 20.65
C ILE A 392 -6.92 13.88 21.37
N ASP A 393 -6.78 14.60 22.48
CA ASP A 393 -5.56 14.65 23.29
C ASP A 393 -5.30 13.34 24.09
N LYS A 394 -6.28 12.43 24.15
CA LYS A 394 -6.18 11.13 24.84
C LYS A 394 -5.95 9.96 23.89
N ARG A 395 -6.11 10.16 22.59
CA ARG A 395 -6.03 9.10 21.59
C ARG A 395 -4.71 8.29 21.65
N GLU A 396 -3.57 8.97 21.75
CA GLU A 396 -2.26 8.30 21.81
C GLU A 396 -2.10 7.47 23.11
N LEU A 397 -2.72 7.91 24.22
CA LEU A 397 -2.71 7.14 25.47
C LEU A 397 -3.55 5.87 25.36
N VAL A 398 -4.64 5.90 24.61
CA VAL A 398 -5.46 4.70 24.31
C VAL A 398 -4.66 3.73 23.43
N ILE A 399 -3.96 4.22 22.41
CA ILE A 399 -3.09 3.38 21.57
C ILE A 399 -1.95 2.79 22.40
N GLN A 400 -1.38 3.56 23.32
CA GLN A 400 -0.34 3.06 24.23
C GLN A 400 -0.89 1.94 25.16
N HIS A 401 -2.11 2.09 25.71
CA HIS A 401 -2.76 1.02 26.47
C HIS A 401 -2.91 -0.26 25.64
N MET A 402 -3.31 -0.14 24.37
CA MET A 402 -3.40 -1.31 23.48
C MET A 402 -2.03 -1.97 23.29
N LYS A 403 -0.95 -1.19 23.09
CA LYS A 403 0.42 -1.70 22.97
C LYS A 403 0.89 -2.42 24.24
N ASP A 404 0.60 -1.84 25.41
CA ASP A 404 1.00 -2.42 26.71
C ASP A 404 0.27 -3.74 26.98
N LYS A 405 -1.00 -3.83 26.57
CA LYS A 405 -1.84 -4.99 26.83
C LYS A 405 -1.69 -6.12 25.83
N TYR A 406 -1.64 -5.80 24.53
CA TYR A 406 -1.61 -6.79 23.45
C TYR A 406 -0.21 -7.03 22.87
N GLY A 407 0.75 -6.21 23.26
CA GLY A 407 2.15 -6.28 22.83
C GLY A 407 2.54 -5.15 21.88
N SER A 408 3.60 -4.43 22.16
CA SER A 408 4.08 -3.30 21.36
C SER A 408 4.53 -3.70 19.95
N SER A 409 4.96 -4.95 19.76
CA SER A 409 5.28 -5.51 18.44
C SER A 409 4.05 -5.94 17.63
N LYS A 410 2.87 -5.98 18.25
CA LYS A 410 1.61 -6.48 17.65
C LYS A 410 0.59 -5.38 17.37
N VAL A 411 0.82 -4.17 17.85
CA VAL A 411 -0.08 -3.03 17.73
C VAL A 411 0.64 -1.87 17.08
N SER A 412 0.12 -1.37 15.97
CA SER A 412 0.70 -0.23 15.26
C SER A 412 -0.35 0.60 14.54
N GLN A 413 -0.08 1.86 14.34
CA GLN A 413 -0.75 2.63 13.31
C GLN A 413 -0.24 2.18 11.93
N MET A 414 -0.90 2.59 10.85
CA MET A 414 -0.60 2.15 9.50
C MET A 414 -0.58 3.31 8.52
N ILE A 415 -0.04 3.04 7.34
CA ILE A 415 -0.12 3.98 6.22
C ILE A 415 -1.50 3.97 5.57
N THR A 416 -1.78 5.04 4.87
CA THR A 416 -2.82 5.14 3.84
C THR A 416 -2.27 5.92 2.65
N PHE A 417 -2.82 5.67 1.47
CA PHE A 417 -2.51 6.46 0.28
C PHE A 417 -3.67 7.37 -0.08
N ASN A 418 -3.35 8.63 -0.32
CA ASN A 418 -4.27 9.53 -0.99
C ASN A 418 -4.28 9.17 -2.49
N THR A 419 -5.47 9.14 -3.07
CA THR A 419 -5.65 8.88 -4.50
C THR A 419 -6.09 10.15 -5.23
N LEU A 420 -5.71 10.27 -6.48
CA LEU A 420 -6.27 11.27 -7.37
C LEU A 420 -7.73 10.89 -7.67
N LYS A 421 -8.68 11.73 -7.27
CA LYS A 421 -10.10 11.52 -7.49
C LYS A 421 -10.66 12.60 -8.39
N GLY A 422 -11.61 12.31 -9.22
CA GLY A 422 -12.36 13.14 -10.14
C GLY A 422 -11.85 14.58 -10.32
N ARG A 423 -12.37 15.49 -9.49
CA ARG A 423 -11.96 16.91 -9.48
C ARG A 423 -10.46 17.11 -9.30
N GLY A 424 -9.85 16.34 -8.38
CA GLY A 424 -8.41 16.42 -8.09
C GLY A 424 -7.56 15.94 -9.26
N ALA A 425 -7.93 14.85 -9.91
CA ALA A 425 -7.23 14.30 -11.07
C ALA A 425 -7.25 15.29 -12.25
N LEU A 426 -8.43 15.82 -12.57
CA LEU A 426 -8.55 16.80 -13.65
C LEU A 426 -7.79 18.10 -13.36
N LYS A 427 -7.89 18.60 -12.13
CA LYS A 427 -7.17 19.79 -11.71
C LYS A 427 -5.66 19.62 -11.84
N GLU A 428 -5.14 18.46 -11.47
CA GLU A 428 -3.72 18.16 -11.54
C GLU A 428 -3.23 18.05 -12.98
N VAL A 429 -3.97 17.37 -13.85
CA VAL A 429 -3.65 17.31 -15.28
C VAL A 429 -3.59 18.71 -15.89
N LEU A 430 -4.62 19.55 -15.67
CA LEU A 430 -4.66 20.91 -16.19
C LEU A 430 -3.51 21.77 -15.66
N ARG A 431 -3.15 21.63 -14.38
CA ARG A 431 -2.02 22.32 -13.75
C ARG A 431 -0.68 21.97 -14.40
N VAL A 432 -0.44 20.67 -14.62
CA VAL A 432 0.83 20.16 -15.16
C VAL A 432 1.07 20.66 -16.59
N TYR A 433 0.03 20.72 -17.39
CA TYR A 433 0.14 21.30 -18.73
C TYR A 433 0.38 22.82 -18.70
N GLY A 434 -0.24 23.55 -17.77
CA GLY A 434 0.00 24.97 -17.54
C GLY A 434 -0.51 25.91 -18.65
N ASP A 435 -1.32 25.40 -19.58
CA ASP A 435 -1.91 26.15 -20.71
C ASP A 435 -3.25 26.78 -20.38
N ILE A 436 -3.77 26.56 -19.16
CA ILE A 436 -5.06 27.05 -18.69
C ILE A 436 -4.87 27.84 -17.39
N SER A 437 -5.57 28.98 -17.26
CA SER A 437 -5.51 29.79 -16.05
C SER A 437 -6.09 29.06 -14.83
N PHE A 438 -5.68 29.47 -13.65
CA PHE A 438 -6.22 28.95 -12.39
C PHE A 438 -7.74 29.17 -12.25
N GLU A 439 -8.23 30.32 -12.71
CA GLU A 439 -9.67 30.65 -12.68
C GLU A 439 -10.45 29.72 -13.60
N GLU A 440 -9.97 29.49 -14.82
CA GLU A 440 -10.61 28.59 -15.77
C GLU A 440 -10.55 27.14 -15.28
N THR A 441 -9.43 26.70 -14.71
CA THR A 441 -9.30 25.38 -14.07
C THR A 441 -10.37 25.18 -12.98
N ASN A 442 -10.62 26.18 -12.15
CA ASN A 442 -11.66 26.09 -11.12
C ASN A 442 -13.05 26.01 -11.75
N ARG A 443 -13.36 26.83 -12.78
CA ARG A 443 -14.64 26.79 -13.50
C ARG A 443 -14.92 25.42 -14.12
N ILE A 444 -13.92 24.78 -14.69
CA ILE A 444 -14.03 23.43 -15.24
C ILE A 444 -14.32 22.42 -14.11
N THR A 445 -13.49 22.44 -13.08
CA THR A 445 -13.50 21.40 -12.04
C THR A 445 -14.66 21.53 -11.04
N GLU A 446 -15.29 22.70 -10.92
CA GLU A 446 -16.51 22.89 -10.14
C GLU A 446 -17.69 22.06 -10.65
N ASN A 447 -17.69 21.70 -11.94
CA ASN A 447 -18.71 20.85 -12.57
C ASN A 447 -18.47 19.35 -12.36
N ILE A 448 -17.38 18.96 -11.74
CA ILE A 448 -17.09 17.57 -11.37
C ILE A 448 -17.63 17.35 -9.94
N PRO A 449 -18.57 16.42 -9.72
CA PRO A 449 -19.15 16.18 -8.40
C PRO A 449 -18.16 15.60 -7.40
N ASP A 450 -18.48 15.72 -6.11
CA ASP A 450 -17.77 14.99 -5.07
C ASP A 450 -18.23 13.53 -5.07
N GLU A 451 -17.30 12.58 -4.88
CA GLU A 451 -17.55 11.13 -4.85
C GLU A 451 -18.75 10.74 -3.97
N ALA A 452 -18.84 11.35 -2.78
CA ALA A 452 -19.91 11.05 -1.82
C ALA A 452 -21.32 11.38 -2.31
N LYS A 453 -21.46 12.24 -3.32
CA LYS A 453 -22.77 12.62 -3.90
C LYS A 453 -23.30 11.62 -4.92
N ILE A 454 -22.39 10.82 -5.50
CA ILE A 454 -22.69 9.88 -6.60
C ILE A 454 -22.13 8.48 -6.27
N ALA A 455 -22.07 8.14 -4.99
CA ALA A 455 -21.43 6.89 -4.54
C ALA A 455 -22.19 5.64 -5.04
N ASP A 456 -23.51 5.70 -5.08
CA ASP A 456 -24.35 4.59 -5.53
C ASP A 456 -24.17 4.38 -7.04
N GLU A 457 -24.17 5.46 -7.83
CA GLU A 457 -23.97 5.44 -9.27
C GLU A 457 -22.55 4.96 -9.65
N LEU A 458 -21.54 5.35 -8.90
CA LEU A 458 -20.18 4.85 -9.10
C LEU A 458 -20.06 3.34 -8.77
N GLN A 459 -20.83 2.87 -7.81
CA GLN A 459 -20.89 1.44 -7.51
C GLN A 459 -21.55 0.66 -8.66
N GLU A 460 -22.64 1.18 -9.22
CA GLU A 460 -23.31 0.61 -10.40
C GLU A 460 -22.36 0.57 -11.61
N MET A 461 -21.66 1.68 -11.91
CA MET A 461 -20.64 1.72 -12.97
C MET A 461 -19.58 0.65 -12.80
N LYS A 462 -19.10 0.45 -11.56
CA LYS A 462 -18.06 -0.54 -11.26
C LYS A 462 -18.56 -1.98 -11.44
N GLU A 463 -19.82 -2.23 -11.14
CA GLU A 463 -20.46 -3.55 -11.35
C GLU A 463 -20.70 -3.83 -12.84
N GLU A 464 -21.07 -2.82 -13.60
CA GLU A 464 -21.36 -2.94 -15.04
C GLU A 464 -20.10 -2.97 -15.91
N TYR A 465 -19.16 -2.03 -15.68
CA TYR A 465 -17.98 -1.83 -16.55
C TYR A 465 -16.67 -2.34 -15.93
N GLY A 466 -16.69 -2.77 -14.66
CA GLY A 466 -15.49 -3.21 -13.94
C GLY A 466 -14.63 -2.08 -13.35
N GLU A 467 -14.91 -0.82 -13.72
CA GLU A 467 -14.26 0.39 -13.24
C GLU A 467 -15.27 1.54 -13.15
N ALA A 468 -14.97 2.53 -12.33
CA ALA A 468 -15.80 3.72 -12.16
C ALA A 468 -14.95 4.98 -12.28
N SER A 469 -15.48 6.01 -12.95
CA SER A 469 -14.84 7.32 -13.08
C SER A 469 -15.84 8.43 -12.79
N ILE A 470 -15.49 9.30 -11.85
CA ILE A 470 -16.29 10.48 -11.50
C ILE A 470 -16.34 11.47 -12.67
N ILE A 471 -15.23 11.61 -13.40
CA ILE A 471 -15.13 12.51 -14.56
C ILE A 471 -16.02 12.00 -15.70
N ARG A 472 -15.97 10.68 -15.98
CA ARG A 472 -16.83 10.07 -17.01
C ARG A 472 -18.29 10.23 -16.65
N TRP A 473 -18.66 9.94 -15.41
CA TRP A 473 -20.03 10.16 -14.93
C TRP A 473 -20.49 11.61 -15.12
N ALA A 474 -19.63 12.58 -14.81
CA ALA A 474 -19.95 14.00 -15.00
C ALA A 474 -20.15 14.37 -16.48
N LEU A 475 -19.36 13.80 -17.39
CA LEU A 475 -19.52 14.01 -18.84
C LEU A 475 -20.82 13.41 -19.37
N GLU A 476 -21.22 12.25 -18.87
CA GLU A 476 -22.44 11.54 -19.28
C GLU A 476 -23.71 12.18 -18.70
N ASN A 477 -23.70 12.61 -17.43
CA ASN A 477 -24.89 13.08 -16.72
C ASN A 477 -25.00 14.61 -16.62
N GLU A 478 -23.87 15.33 -16.64
CA GLU A 478 -23.82 16.79 -16.56
C GLU A 478 -23.11 17.44 -17.77
N GLY A 479 -23.05 16.73 -18.89
CA GLY A 479 -22.28 17.10 -20.08
C GLY A 479 -22.60 18.50 -20.65
N GLU A 480 -23.82 19.01 -20.49
CA GLU A 480 -24.19 20.36 -20.92
C GLU A 480 -23.36 21.46 -20.27
N LYS A 481 -22.94 21.24 -19.03
CA LYS A 481 -22.07 22.19 -18.27
C LYS A 481 -20.61 22.13 -18.72
N LEU A 482 -20.19 21.00 -19.30
CA LEU A 482 -18.80 20.73 -19.68
C LEU A 482 -18.56 20.83 -21.20
N LYS A 483 -19.59 20.90 -22.03
CA LYS A 483 -19.52 20.80 -23.49
C LYS A 483 -18.59 21.80 -24.18
N GLN A 484 -18.34 22.94 -23.58
CA GLN A 484 -17.41 23.93 -24.15
C GLN A 484 -15.94 23.47 -24.05
N TRP A 485 -15.63 22.52 -23.17
CA TRP A 485 -14.28 21.99 -22.95
C TRP A 485 -14.13 20.54 -23.40
N CYS A 486 -15.12 19.71 -23.06
CA CYS A 486 -15.14 18.29 -23.40
C CYS A 486 -16.58 17.78 -23.50
N SER A 487 -16.86 16.92 -24.47
CA SER A 487 -18.11 16.20 -24.66
C SER A 487 -17.80 14.72 -24.84
N ILE A 488 -18.77 13.86 -24.49
CA ILE A 488 -18.73 12.42 -24.69
C ILE A 488 -19.87 12.03 -25.63
N ASP A 489 -19.62 11.13 -26.60
CA ASP A 489 -20.65 10.60 -27.50
C ASP A 489 -21.25 9.28 -26.96
N SER A 490 -22.24 8.71 -27.67
CA SER A 490 -22.88 7.45 -27.32
C SER A 490 -21.91 6.24 -27.30
N ASP A 491 -20.80 6.34 -28.00
CA ASP A 491 -19.80 5.28 -28.11
C ASP A 491 -18.69 5.45 -27.05
N GLY A 492 -18.80 6.50 -26.21
CA GLY A 492 -17.85 6.80 -25.14
C GLY A 492 -16.60 7.57 -25.58
N ASN A 493 -16.55 8.08 -26.83
CA ASN A 493 -15.42 8.85 -27.32
C ASN A 493 -15.50 10.30 -26.86
N LEU A 494 -14.36 10.85 -26.46
CA LEU A 494 -14.26 12.23 -26.02
C LEU A 494 -13.91 13.17 -27.18
N SER A 495 -14.54 14.33 -27.21
CA SER A 495 -14.31 15.40 -28.20
C SER A 495 -14.29 16.77 -27.51
N GLY A 496 -13.69 17.77 -28.19
CA GLY A 496 -13.60 19.14 -27.68
C GLY A 496 -12.18 19.59 -27.41
N PRO A 497 -11.98 20.89 -27.07
CA PRO A 497 -10.64 21.49 -26.92
C PRO A 497 -9.75 20.82 -25.87
N LEU A 498 -10.35 20.28 -24.82
CA LEU A 498 -9.65 19.64 -23.69
C LEU A 498 -9.88 18.12 -23.61
N SER A 499 -10.44 17.48 -24.64
CA SER A 499 -10.75 16.05 -24.62
C SER A 499 -9.59 15.17 -24.18
N LYS A 500 -8.37 15.43 -24.70
CA LYS A 500 -7.16 14.70 -24.29
C LYS A 500 -6.81 14.88 -22.81
N ARG A 501 -7.09 16.06 -22.22
CA ARG A 501 -6.86 16.32 -20.79
C ARG A 501 -7.85 15.56 -19.91
N PHE A 502 -9.10 15.52 -20.34
CA PHE A 502 -10.15 14.74 -19.67
C PHE A 502 -9.84 13.24 -19.74
N GLU A 503 -9.43 12.74 -20.90
CA GLU A 503 -9.05 11.33 -21.09
C GLU A 503 -7.90 10.93 -20.16
N GLN A 504 -6.82 11.74 -20.08
CA GLN A 504 -5.71 11.53 -19.17
C GLN A 504 -6.15 11.58 -17.70
N ALA A 505 -7.03 12.51 -17.35
CA ALA A 505 -7.56 12.62 -16.00
C ALA A 505 -8.40 11.40 -15.61
N ILE A 506 -9.22 10.86 -16.51
CA ILE A 506 -10.00 9.63 -16.32
C ILE A 506 -9.04 8.45 -16.05
N ARG A 507 -7.97 8.29 -16.83
CA ARG A 507 -6.98 7.22 -16.61
C ARG A 507 -6.22 7.36 -15.28
N LEU A 508 -6.02 8.60 -14.82
CA LEU A 508 -5.34 8.88 -13.56
C LEU A 508 -6.24 8.82 -12.32
N GLU A 509 -7.56 8.72 -12.49
CA GLU A 509 -8.46 8.52 -11.35
C GLU A 509 -8.13 7.21 -10.62
N GLY A 510 -8.11 7.27 -9.28
CA GLY A 510 -7.77 6.15 -8.42
C GLY A 510 -6.27 5.91 -8.25
N THR A 511 -5.40 6.62 -8.99
CA THR A 511 -3.95 6.49 -8.85
C THR A 511 -3.47 7.02 -7.50
N LYS A 512 -2.66 6.23 -6.80
CA LYS A 512 -2.04 6.62 -5.53
C LYS A 512 -1.02 7.73 -5.76
N CYS A 513 -1.11 8.83 -5.01
CA CYS A 513 -0.24 10.00 -5.19
C CYS A 513 0.60 10.37 -3.97
N HIS A 514 0.08 10.22 -2.76
CA HIS A 514 0.79 10.56 -1.53
C HIS A 514 0.53 9.53 -0.44
N GLN A 515 1.61 9.11 0.22
CA GLN A 515 1.53 8.30 1.44
C GLN A 515 1.33 9.21 2.66
N SER A 516 0.47 8.80 3.56
CA SER A 516 0.23 9.44 4.86
C SER A 516 -0.04 8.39 5.94
N LYS A 517 -0.07 8.82 7.20
CA LYS A 517 -0.50 7.98 8.31
C LYS A 517 -2.02 7.96 8.38
N HIS A 518 -2.63 6.78 8.57
CA HIS A 518 -4.08 6.64 8.71
C HIS A 518 -4.58 7.35 9.98
N ALA A 519 -5.64 8.16 9.85
CA ALA A 519 -6.09 9.03 10.94
C ALA A 519 -6.69 8.27 12.14
N ALA A 520 -7.46 7.21 11.90
CA ALA A 520 -8.22 6.50 12.94
C ALA A 520 -7.70 5.06 13.18
N GLY A 521 -7.35 4.34 12.14
CA GLY A 521 -7.06 2.91 12.18
C GLY A 521 -5.83 2.55 13.01
N VAL A 522 -5.99 1.51 13.82
CA VAL A 522 -4.93 0.85 14.58
C VAL A 522 -4.93 -0.62 14.18
N ALA A 523 -3.82 -1.09 13.65
CA ALA A 523 -3.61 -2.49 13.29
C ALA A 523 -3.26 -3.29 14.53
N VAL A 524 -3.93 -4.42 14.74
CA VAL A 524 -3.66 -5.37 15.83
C VAL A 524 -3.52 -6.76 15.24
N SER A 525 -2.43 -7.44 15.59
CA SER A 525 -2.08 -8.74 15.07
C SER A 525 -1.93 -9.80 16.17
N ALA A 526 -2.22 -11.04 15.84
CA ALA A 526 -1.91 -12.19 16.69
C ALA A 526 -0.39 -12.48 16.76
N GLN A 527 0.34 -12.14 15.69
CA GLN A 527 1.80 -12.31 15.56
C GLN A 527 2.49 -10.94 15.58
N ASN A 528 3.83 -10.91 15.61
CA ASN A 528 4.57 -9.67 15.47
C ASN A 528 4.35 -9.07 14.08
N LEU A 529 4.09 -7.77 14.02
CA LEU A 529 3.79 -7.08 12.76
C LEU A 529 4.98 -7.06 11.79
N ASP A 530 6.20 -7.00 12.29
CA ASP A 530 7.44 -7.03 11.49
C ASP A 530 7.71 -8.38 10.79
N GLU A 531 6.96 -9.42 11.14
CA GLU A 531 6.97 -10.72 10.45
C GLU A 531 5.91 -10.81 9.34
N ILE A 532 4.96 -9.86 9.30
CA ILE A 532 3.77 -9.85 8.43
C ILE A 532 3.85 -8.74 7.40
N CYS A 533 4.29 -7.55 7.81
CA CYS A 533 4.37 -6.36 6.97
C CYS A 533 5.65 -5.57 7.24
N PRO A 534 6.14 -4.79 6.26
CA PRO A 534 7.26 -3.90 6.52
C PRO A 534 6.87 -2.84 7.54
N MET A 535 7.78 -2.53 8.45
CA MET A 535 7.66 -1.44 9.41
C MET A 535 8.40 -0.23 8.88
N ILE A 536 7.71 0.89 8.70
CA ILE A 536 8.30 2.09 8.10
C ILE A 536 8.32 3.27 9.10
N TYR A 537 9.30 4.15 8.93
CA TYR A 537 9.44 5.33 9.77
C TYR A 537 8.62 6.51 9.23
N ASP A 538 7.71 7.03 10.04
CA ASP A 538 7.00 8.27 9.77
C ASP A 538 7.75 9.45 10.38
N GLY A 539 8.51 10.18 9.57
CA GLY A 539 9.33 11.32 10.02
C GLY A 539 8.53 12.51 10.56
N LYS A 540 7.19 12.55 10.36
CA LYS A 540 6.35 13.61 10.93
C LYS A 540 5.99 13.37 12.39
N THR A 541 5.79 12.12 12.76
CA THR A 541 5.40 11.72 14.12
C THR A 541 6.52 11.00 14.85
N GLU A 542 7.67 10.80 14.21
CA GLU A 542 8.84 10.09 14.75
C GLU A 542 8.49 8.68 15.25
N GLN A 543 7.54 8.03 14.58
CA GLN A 543 7.05 6.70 14.95
C GLN A 543 7.29 5.70 13.83
N THR A 544 7.52 4.45 14.21
CA THR A 544 7.50 3.33 13.28
C THR A 544 6.07 2.79 13.18
N ILE A 545 5.55 2.69 11.96
CA ILE A 545 4.18 2.29 11.65
C ILE A 545 4.16 1.16 10.62
N ALA A 546 3.05 0.43 10.53
CA ALA A 546 2.86 -0.62 9.53
C ALA A 546 2.85 -0.03 8.12
N GLY A 547 3.71 -0.53 7.25
CA GLY A 547 4.01 0.00 5.91
C GLY A 547 3.08 -0.53 4.81
N LEU A 548 1.88 -0.99 5.16
CA LEU A 548 0.83 -1.41 4.23
C LEU A 548 -0.50 -0.72 4.58
N GLU A 549 -1.39 -0.60 3.58
CA GLU A 549 -2.75 -0.11 3.79
C GLU A 549 -3.62 -1.18 4.47
N MET A 550 -4.73 -0.73 5.04
CA MET A 550 -5.62 -1.58 5.83
C MET A 550 -6.11 -2.82 5.06
N ALA A 551 -6.58 -2.66 3.83
CA ALA A 551 -7.08 -3.79 3.02
C ALA A 551 -6.01 -4.86 2.77
N ASP A 552 -4.75 -4.44 2.61
CA ASP A 552 -3.61 -5.34 2.43
C ASP A 552 -3.26 -6.03 3.76
N LEU A 553 -3.27 -5.30 4.88
CA LEU A 553 -3.05 -5.85 6.22
C LEU A 553 -4.13 -6.87 6.61
N GLU A 554 -5.40 -6.60 6.33
CA GLU A 554 -6.50 -7.55 6.54
C GLU A 554 -6.30 -8.84 5.74
N SER A 555 -5.82 -8.72 4.51
CA SER A 555 -5.50 -9.87 3.66
C SER A 555 -4.33 -10.71 4.20
N LEU A 556 -3.52 -10.15 5.09
CA LEU A 556 -2.41 -10.80 5.80
C LEU A 556 -2.77 -11.24 7.24
N GLY A 557 -4.04 -11.17 7.60
CA GLY A 557 -4.53 -11.66 8.89
C GLY A 557 -4.55 -10.63 10.03
N VAL A 558 -4.22 -9.38 9.75
CA VAL A 558 -4.25 -8.28 10.73
C VAL A 558 -5.67 -7.75 10.89
N VAL A 559 -6.05 -7.34 12.09
CA VAL A 559 -7.37 -6.79 12.38
C VAL A 559 -7.26 -5.30 12.69
N LYS A 560 -8.21 -4.52 12.16
CA LYS A 560 -8.32 -3.08 12.38
C LYS A 560 -9.21 -2.77 13.59
N PHE A 561 -8.79 -1.79 14.37
CA PHE A 561 -9.61 -1.11 15.36
C PHE A 561 -9.60 0.39 15.07
N ASP A 562 -10.78 1.01 14.97
CA ASP A 562 -10.87 2.44 14.70
C ASP A 562 -10.95 3.23 15.98
N ILE A 563 -9.87 3.94 16.31
CA ILE A 563 -9.77 4.84 17.46
C ILE A 563 -9.69 6.26 16.92
N LEU A 564 -10.81 6.98 16.99
CA LEU A 564 -10.94 8.31 16.40
C LEU A 564 -10.89 9.41 17.47
N GLY A 565 -9.94 10.32 17.34
CA GLY A 565 -9.88 11.54 18.15
C GLY A 565 -10.96 12.54 17.73
N VAL A 566 -11.85 12.92 18.64
CA VAL A 566 -12.99 13.82 18.39
C VAL A 566 -12.89 15.07 19.24
N ALA A 567 -12.65 16.22 18.60
CA ALA A 567 -12.47 17.51 19.28
C ALA A 567 -13.70 17.96 20.10
N LEU A 568 -14.91 17.51 19.74
CA LEU A 568 -16.10 17.81 20.52
C LEU A 568 -16.07 17.15 21.91
N LEU A 569 -15.50 15.96 22.02
CA LEU A 569 -15.35 15.27 23.30
C LEU A 569 -14.38 16.00 24.22
N ASP A 570 -13.29 16.59 23.69
CA ASP A 570 -12.41 17.46 24.49
C ASP A 570 -13.14 18.68 25.03
N LYS A 571 -13.95 19.33 24.21
CA LYS A 571 -14.75 20.48 24.64
C LYS A 571 -15.74 20.12 25.75
N ILE A 572 -16.45 18.99 25.58
CA ILE A 572 -17.42 18.52 26.61
C ILE A 572 -16.68 18.16 27.90
N MET A 573 -15.53 17.49 27.84
CA MET A 573 -14.72 17.18 29.01
C MET A 573 -14.24 18.43 29.72
N ASN A 574 -13.71 19.41 28.98
CA ASN A 574 -13.25 20.66 29.56
C ASN A 574 -14.39 21.41 30.28
N ILE A 575 -15.60 21.46 29.68
CA ILE A 575 -16.78 22.05 30.31
C ILE A 575 -17.16 21.27 31.59
N ARG A 576 -17.19 19.94 31.52
CA ARG A 576 -17.48 19.09 32.69
C ARG A 576 -16.48 19.36 33.81
N ASP A 577 -15.22 19.45 33.52
CA ASP A 577 -14.16 19.63 34.51
C ASP A 577 -14.23 21.06 35.12
N MET A 578 -14.57 22.08 34.33
CA MET A 578 -14.86 23.43 34.83
C MET A 578 -16.07 23.47 35.75
N LEU A 579 -17.07 22.61 35.55
CA LEU A 579 -18.27 22.54 36.44
C LEU A 579 -18.01 21.74 37.72
N ARG A 580 -16.97 20.90 37.74
CA ARG A 580 -16.57 20.08 38.91
C ARG A 580 -15.60 20.82 39.85
N GLY A 581 -14.83 21.78 39.31
CA GLY A 581 -13.83 22.55 40.03
C GLY A 581 -14.39 23.78 40.62
#